data_371b18b2c31ce2ffdb04fe178e1441f4
#
_entry.id   371b18b2c31ce2ffdb04fe178e1441f4
#
_cell.length_a   1.000
_cell.length_b   1.000
_cell.length_c   1.000
_cell.angle_alpha   90.00
_cell.angle_beta   90.00
_cell.angle_gamma   90.00
#
_symmetry.space_group_name_H-M   'P 1'
#
loop_
_entity.id
_entity.type
_entity.pdbx_description
1 polymer ?
#
loop_
_entity_poly.entity_id
_entity_poly.type
_entity_poly.pdbx_seq_one_letter_code
_entity_poly.pdbx_strand_id
1 'polypeptide(L)'
;MSSPSVSPSPGGVIVYLRQEGRGIGLGEKLKAYNLQDLGSDTVEANLLLRHPADARSYGLATAMLVDLGCGGERGIRLLTNNPDKVRAVEGPGQEVVVKERVQMVPLAWKSGGKVGVRSDEVGSYLRTKVGYWFRLYLRTVG
;
A
#
# COMPACT_ATOMS: atom_id res chain seq x y z
N MET A 1 12.49 -34.57 -29.57
CA MET A 1 13.19 -33.36 -29.11
C MET A 1 12.29 -32.64 -28.11
N SER A 2 12.57 -32.76 -26.84
CA SER A 2 11.79 -32.12 -25.77
C SER A 2 12.20 -30.67 -25.68
N SER A 3 11.24 -29.77 -25.89
CA SER A 3 11.45 -28.35 -25.66
C SER A 3 11.87 -28.13 -24.21
N PRO A 4 12.88 -27.28 -23.92
CA PRO A 4 13.24 -26.97 -22.56
C PRO A 4 12.01 -26.30 -21.88
N SER A 5 11.53 -26.89 -20.81
CA SER A 5 10.54 -26.29 -19.93
C SER A 5 11.16 -25.04 -19.33
N VAL A 6 10.85 -23.89 -19.89
CA VAL A 6 11.18 -22.61 -19.26
C VAL A 6 10.37 -22.55 -17.97
N SER A 7 11.03 -22.77 -16.85
CA SER A 7 10.44 -22.48 -15.54
C SER A 7 9.96 -21.03 -15.56
N PRO A 8 8.70 -20.74 -15.27
CA PRO A 8 8.25 -19.36 -15.22
C PRO A 8 9.08 -18.62 -14.18
N SER A 9 9.88 -17.68 -14.63
CA SER A 9 10.59 -16.76 -13.76
C SER A 9 9.57 -16.16 -12.81
N PRO A 10 9.85 -16.04 -11.51
CA PRO A 10 8.93 -15.44 -10.55
C PRO A 10 8.80 -13.95 -10.91
N GLY A 11 7.85 -13.65 -11.80
CA GLY A 11 7.52 -12.30 -12.22
C GLY A 11 6.74 -11.58 -11.13
N GLY A 12 6.77 -10.26 -11.18
CA GLY A 12 5.96 -9.39 -10.33
C GLY A 12 5.16 -8.40 -11.17
N VAL A 13 4.06 -7.92 -10.62
CA VAL A 13 3.21 -6.90 -11.22
C VAL A 13 3.23 -5.66 -10.34
N ILE A 14 3.40 -4.49 -10.96
CA ILE A 14 3.24 -3.19 -10.30
C ILE A 14 2.02 -2.52 -10.91
N VAL A 15 0.98 -2.31 -10.08
CA VAL A 15 -0.19 -1.54 -10.47
C VAL A 15 -0.07 -0.13 -9.91
N TYR A 16 0.02 0.86 -10.79
CA TYR A 16 0.07 2.27 -10.40
C TYR A 16 -1.28 2.93 -10.62
N LEU A 17 -1.93 3.32 -9.52
CA LEU A 17 -3.18 4.07 -9.53
C LEU A 17 -2.91 5.54 -9.19
N ARG A 18 -3.33 6.45 -10.06
CA ARG A 18 -3.22 7.90 -9.84
C ARG A 18 -4.28 8.37 -8.84
N GLN A 19 -4.03 8.12 -7.55
CA GLN A 19 -4.93 8.47 -6.46
C GLN A 19 -4.15 9.23 -5.37
N GLU A 20 -3.53 10.33 -5.75
CA GLU A 20 -2.75 11.20 -4.85
C GLU A 20 -3.65 11.78 -3.73
N GLY A 21 -3.04 12.05 -2.57
CA GLY A 21 -3.76 12.62 -1.42
C GLY A 21 -4.89 11.70 -0.91
N ARG A 22 -4.69 10.38 -0.93
CA ARG A 22 -5.72 9.39 -0.60
C ARG A 22 -6.98 9.48 -1.48
N GLY A 23 -6.80 9.83 -2.75
CA GLY A 23 -7.86 9.92 -3.74
C GLY A 23 -8.48 11.31 -3.91
N ILE A 24 -8.11 12.29 -3.10
CA ILE A 24 -8.65 13.67 -3.17
C ILE A 24 -7.89 14.58 -4.15
N GLY A 25 -6.74 14.13 -4.65
CA GLY A 25 -5.89 14.88 -5.58
C GLY A 25 -4.86 15.76 -4.90
N LEU A 26 -3.90 16.26 -5.69
CA LEU A 26 -2.76 17.02 -5.18
C LEU A 26 -3.17 18.39 -4.60
N GLY A 27 -4.08 19.10 -5.26
CA GLY A 27 -4.53 20.43 -4.81
C GLY A 27 -5.17 20.38 -3.42
N GLU A 28 -6.07 19.46 -3.21
CA GLU A 28 -6.72 19.26 -1.91
C GLU A 28 -5.74 18.73 -0.85
N LYS A 29 -4.77 17.91 -1.26
CA LYS A 29 -3.69 17.47 -0.38
C LYS A 29 -2.85 18.64 0.13
N LEU A 30 -2.54 19.63 -0.71
CA LEU A 30 -1.78 20.81 -0.29
C LEU A 30 -2.60 21.69 0.67
N LYS A 31 -3.91 21.82 0.45
CA LYS A 31 -4.81 22.50 1.41
C LYS A 31 -4.83 21.78 2.76
N ALA A 32 -4.88 20.44 2.75
CA ALA A 32 -4.80 19.65 3.98
C ALA A 32 -3.49 19.88 4.73
N TYR A 33 -2.36 19.98 4.03
CA TYR A 33 -1.08 20.31 4.67
C TYR A 33 -1.09 21.68 5.33
N ASN A 34 -1.64 22.69 4.69
CA ASN A 34 -1.77 24.01 5.32
C ASN A 34 -2.59 23.97 6.61
N LEU A 35 -3.66 23.16 6.66
CA LEU A 35 -4.44 22.98 7.88
C LEU A 35 -3.66 22.21 8.96
N GLN A 36 -2.84 21.24 8.56
CA GLN A 36 -1.96 20.53 9.48
C GLN A 36 -0.88 21.43 10.07
N ASP A 37 -0.29 22.33 9.28
CA ASP A 37 0.66 23.35 9.75
C ASP A 37 0.02 24.31 10.75
N LEU A 38 -1.30 24.49 10.67
CA LEU A 38 -2.10 25.25 11.63
C LEU A 38 -2.55 24.45 12.86
N GLY A 39 -2.15 23.18 12.96
CA GLY A 39 -2.35 22.32 14.13
C GLY A 39 -3.42 21.24 13.99
N SER A 40 -4.10 21.11 12.84
CA SER A 40 -5.06 20.02 12.59
C SER A 40 -4.32 18.69 12.32
N ASP A 41 -4.86 17.56 12.79
CA ASP A 41 -4.36 16.26 12.35
C ASP A 41 -4.83 15.92 10.92
N THR A 42 -4.29 14.85 10.33
CA THR A 42 -4.59 14.48 8.93
C THR A 42 -6.07 14.15 8.69
N VAL A 43 -6.72 13.53 9.67
CA VAL A 43 -8.15 13.16 9.57
C VAL A 43 -9.00 14.42 9.69
N GLU A 44 -8.72 15.26 10.68
CA GLU A 44 -9.40 16.52 10.92
C GLU A 44 -9.28 17.47 9.73
N ALA A 45 -8.07 17.62 9.15
CA ALA A 45 -7.85 18.42 7.96
C ALA A 45 -8.70 17.96 6.76
N ASN A 46 -8.79 16.64 6.52
CA ASN A 46 -9.64 16.09 5.47
C ASN A 46 -11.13 16.33 5.73
N LEU A 47 -11.59 16.19 6.98
CA LEU A 47 -12.97 16.45 7.35
C LEU A 47 -13.34 17.93 7.19
N LEU A 48 -12.46 18.85 7.60
CA LEU A 48 -12.64 20.30 7.42
C LEU A 48 -12.75 20.68 5.93
N LEU A 49 -12.04 19.97 5.05
CA LEU A 49 -12.14 20.13 3.60
C LEU A 49 -13.33 19.35 2.99
N ARG A 50 -14.18 18.72 3.81
CA ARG A 50 -15.33 17.91 3.39
C ARG A 50 -14.95 16.72 2.52
N HIS A 51 -13.78 16.15 2.75
CA HIS A 51 -13.34 14.92 2.12
C HIS A 51 -13.37 13.77 3.12
N PRO A 52 -13.61 12.52 2.68
CA PRO A 52 -13.44 11.35 3.53
C PRO A 52 -11.97 11.19 3.91
N ALA A 53 -11.69 10.58 5.06
CA ALA A 53 -10.31 10.31 5.52
C ALA A 53 -9.49 9.48 4.51
N ASP A 54 -10.16 8.64 3.74
CA ASP A 54 -9.59 7.90 2.62
C ASP A 54 -10.66 7.71 1.52
N ALA A 55 -10.44 8.34 0.36
CA ALA A 55 -11.33 8.26 -0.80
C ALA A 55 -10.80 7.32 -1.89
N ARG A 56 -9.75 6.52 -1.59
CA ARG A 56 -9.18 5.60 -2.58
C ARG A 56 -10.13 4.46 -2.89
N SER A 57 -10.10 4.06 -4.17
CA SER A 57 -10.78 2.87 -4.67
C SER A 57 -9.78 1.89 -5.26
N TYR A 58 -9.96 0.62 -4.99
CA TYR A 58 -9.05 -0.44 -5.45
C TYR A 58 -9.68 -1.37 -6.47
N GLY A 59 -10.95 -1.20 -6.82
CA GLY A 59 -11.65 -2.06 -7.79
C GLY A 59 -10.96 -2.12 -9.15
N LEU A 60 -10.41 -0.99 -9.62
CA LEU A 60 -9.63 -0.96 -10.86
C LEU A 60 -8.34 -1.79 -10.73
N ALA A 61 -7.66 -1.75 -9.57
CA ALA A 61 -6.47 -2.58 -9.34
C ALA A 61 -6.83 -4.06 -9.35
N THR A 62 -7.94 -4.44 -8.72
CA THR A 62 -8.46 -5.82 -8.74
C THR A 62 -8.72 -6.28 -10.17
N ALA A 63 -9.43 -5.48 -10.96
CA ALA A 63 -9.73 -5.79 -12.37
C ALA A 63 -8.44 -5.96 -13.21
N MET A 64 -7.47 -5.06 -13.04
CA MET A 64 -6.17 -5.15 -13.73
C MET A 64 -5.41 -6.43 -13.35
N LEU A 65 -5.41 -6.80 -12.06
CA LEU A 65 -4.75 -8.02 -11.60
C LEU A 65 -5.41 -9.27 -12.16
N VAL A 66 -6.73 -9.29 -12.26
CA VAL A 66 -7.48 -10.39 -12.88
C VAL A 66 -7.14 -10.49 -14.37
N ASP A 67 -7.13 -9.37 -15.08
CA ASP A 67 -6.80 -9.32 -16.53
C ASP A 67 -5.36 -9.80 -16.81
N LEU A 68 -4.43 -9.51 -15.90
CA LEU A 68 -3.04 -9.97 -15.95
C LEU A 68 -2.84 -11.43 -15.49
N GLY A 69 -3.94 -12.17 -15.24
CA GLY A 69 -3.87 -13.58 -14.84
C GLY A 69 -3.47 -13.80 -13.38
N CYS A 70 -3.57 -12.77 -12.54
CA CYS A 70 -3.31 -12.85 -11.11
C CYS A 70 -4.56 -13.16 -10.28
N GLY A 71 -5.70 -13.38 -10.93
CA GLY A 71 -6.96 -13.77 -10.29
C GLY A 71 -7.03 -15.25 -9.91
N GLY A 72 -8.13 -15.60 -9.22
CA GLY A 72 -8.45 -16.97 -8.85
C GLY A 72 -7.56 -17.57 -7.74
N GLU A 73 -7.63 -18.89 -7.60
CA GLU A 73 -7.00 -19.64 -6.50
C GLU A 73 -5.46 -19.63 -6.50
N ARG A 74 -4.84 -19.28 -7.62
CA ARG A 74 -3.38 -19.20 -7.72
C ARG A 74 -2.80 -18.24 -6.69
N GLY A 75 -3.49 -17.15 -6.44
CA GLY A 75 -3.17 -16.18 -5.41
C GLY A 75 -1.90 -15.39 -5.66
N ILE A 76 -1.77 -14.29 -4.93
CA ILE A 76 -0.63 -13.37 -5.02
C ILE A 76 0.03 -13.16 -3.65
N ARG A 77 1.25 -12.67 -3.67
CA ARG A 77 1.92 -12.05 -2.52
C ARG A 77 1.81 -10.53 -2.67
N LEU A 78 1.16 -9.87 -1.73
CA LEU A 78 0.92 -8.42 -1.81
C LEU A 78 1.91 -7.65 -0.95
N LEU A 79 2.68 -6.76 -1.57
CA LEU A 79 3.58 -5.84 -0.87
C LEU A 79 2.77 -4.69 -0.29
N THR A 80 2.54 -4.70 1.00
CA THR A 80 1.87 -3.60 1.70
C THR A 80 2.13 -3.65 3.20
N ASN A 81 2.19 -2.46 3.83
CA ASN A 81 2.18 -2.33 5.28
C ASN A 81 0.76 -2.15 5.84
N ASN A 82 -0.22 -1.86 4.97
CA ASN A 82 -1.61 -1.65 5.38
C ASN A 82 -2.42 -2.95 5.22
N PRO A 83 -2.91 -3.58 6.32
CA PRO A 83 -3.74 -4.78 6.24
C PRO A 83 -5.08 -4.56 5.54
N ASP A 84 -5.68 -3.36 5.64
CA ASP A 84 -6.94 -3.05 4.96
C ASP A 84 -6.81 -3.09 3.43
N LYS A 85 -5.59 -2.87 2.92
CA LYS A 85 -5.30 -2.98 1.49
C LYS A 85 -5.48 -4.40 0.96
N VAL A 86 -5.28 -5.41 1.79
CA VAL A 86 -5.48 -6.81 1.41
C VAL A 86 -6.92 -7.01 0.97
N ARG A 87 -7.88 -6.70 1.84
CA ARG A 87 -9.31 -6.82 1.55
C ARG A 87 -9.74 -5.97 0.36
N ALA A 88 -9.20 -4.75 0.28
CA ALA A 88 -9.52 -3.83 -0.80
C ALA A 88 -9.04 -4.32 -2.18
N VAL A 89 -7.91 -5.03 -2.24
CA VAL A 89 -7.35 -5.61 -3.49
C VAL A 89 -8.00 -6.95 -3.83
N GLU A 90 -8.39 -7.74 -2.84
CA GLU A 90 -9.12 -8.99 -3.08
C GLU A 90 -10.45 -8.75 -3.81
N GLY A 91 -11.08 -7.62 -3.56
CA GLY A 91 -12.38 -7.26 -4.13
C GLY A 91 -13.56 -7.92 -3.39
N PRO A 92 -14.79 -7.49 -3.69
CA PRO A 92 -15.99 -7.96 -2.98
C PRO A 92 -16.31 -9.44 -3.25
N GLY A 93 -15.88 -9.99 -4.40
CA GLY A 93 -16.07 -11.39 -4.79
C GLY A 93 -14.82 -12.24 -4.58
N GLN A 94 -13.78 -11.70 -3.91
CA GLN A 94 -12.48 -12.38 -3.80
C GLN A 94 -11.89 -12.80 -5.15
N GLU A 95 -12.01 -11.92 -6.13
CA GLU A 95 -11.50 -12.15 -7.50
C GLU A 95 -9.99 -12.35 -7.53
N VAL A 96 -9.30 -11.77 -6.55
CA VAL A 96 -7.86 -11.95 -6.30
C VAL A 96 -7.68 -12.51 -4.89
N VAL A 97 -6.93 -13.59 -4.75
CA VAL A 97 -6.62 -14.18 -3.45
C VAL A 97 -5.24 -13.72 -2.99
N VAL A 98 -5.16 -13.06 -1.84
CA VAL A 98 -3.87 -12.67 -1.23
C VAL A 98 -3.41 -13.75 -0.26
N LYS A 99 -2.49 -14.62 -0.71
CA LYS A 99 -1.93 -15.70 0.12
C LYS A 99 -0.95 -15.22 1.16
N GLU A 100 -0.27 -14.14 0.90
CA GLU A 100 0.74 -13.59 1.80
C GLU A 100 0.81 -12.07 1.70
N ARG A 101 0.84 -11.41 2.83
CA ARG A 101 1.16 -9.98 2.93
C ARG A 101 2.64 -9.81 3.20
N VAL A 102 3.36 -9.20 2.28
CA VAL A 102 4.79 -8.91 2.43
C VAL A 102 4.96 -7.48 2.92
N GLN A 103 5.68 -7.32 4.02
CA GLN A 103 5.98 -5.99 4.57
C GLN A 103 6.96 -5.21 3.70
N MET A 104 6.69 -3.94 3.52
CA MET A 104 7.58 -2.99 2.87
C MET A 104 8.47 -2.34 3.93
N VAL A 105 9.61 -2.94 4.20
CA VAL A 105 10.59 -2.39 5.14
C VAL A 105 11.67 -1.64 4.36
N PRO A 106 12.02 -0.40 4.74
CA PRO A 106 13.06 0.37 4.07
C PRO A 106 14.39 -0.38 4.01
N LEU A 107 15.05 -0.32 2.86
CA LEU A 107 16.32 -1.00 2.65
C LEU A 107 17.41 -0.53 3.64
N ALA A 108 17.39 0.75 4.00
CA ALA A 108 18.30 1.30 5.01
C ALA A 108 18.13 0.63 6.37
N TRP A 109 16.92 0.23 6.75
CA TRP A 109 16.67 -0.47 8.01
C TRP A 109 17.11 -1.93 7.94
N LYS A 110 16.84 -2.61 6.83
CA LYS A 110 17.27 -4.00 6.62
C LYS A 110 18.79 -4.15 6.56
N SER A 111 19.48 -3.15 6.03
CA SER A 111 20.95 -3.17 5.84
C SER A 111 21.73 -2.59 7.02
N GLY A 112 21.06 -2.22 8.14
CA GLY A 112 21.72 -1.50 9.24
C GLY A 112 22.29 -0.15 8.78
N GLY A 113 21.65 0.46 7.79
CA GLY A 113 22.04 1.76 7.27
C GLY A 113 23.18 1.75 6.24
N LYS A 114 23.59 0.61 5.74
CA LYS A 114 24.65 0.51 4.71
C LYS A 114 24.17 0.95 3.34
N VAL A 115 22.90 0.75 3.02
CA VAL A 115 22.28 1.03 1.72
C VAL A 115 20.91 1.66 1.93
N GLY A 116 20.49 2.53 1.02
CA GLY A 116 19.16 3.16 1.02
C GLY A 116 19.18 4.63 1.43
N VAL A 117 18.00 5.28 1.32
CA VAL A 117 17.84 6.70 1.62
C VAL A 117 17.88 6.92 3.13
N ARG A 118 18.64 7.91 3.57
CA ARG A 118 18.74 8.38 4.96
C ARG A 118 18.40 9.85 5.02
N SER A 119 17.37 10.21 5.74
CA SER A 119 17.13 11.55 6.27
C SER A 119 16.28 11.42 7.52
N ASP A 120 16.38 12.39 8.41
CA ASP A 120 15.62 12.37 9.67
C ASP A 120 14.11 12.48 9.42
N GLU A 121 13.72 13.31 8.43
CA GLU A 121 12.31 13.46 8.04
C GLU A 121 11.75 12.16 7.43
N VAL A 122 12.48 11.53 6.50
CA VAL A 122 12.10 10.24 5.90
C VAL A 122 12.08 9.15 6.96
N GLY A 123 13.04 9.14 7.87
CA GLY A 123 13.11 8.21 8.99
C GLY A 123 11.89 8.32 9.91
N SER A 124 11.48 9.53 10.26
CA SER A 124 10.30 9.79 11.08
C SER A 124 9.01 9.35 10.38
N TYR A 125 8.82 9.76 9.14
CA TYR A 125 7.66 9.37 8.33
C TYR A 125 7.53 7.84 8.17
N LEU A 126 8.64 7.15 7.89
CA LEU A 126 8.65 5.71 7.72
C LEU A 126 8.41 4.96 9.04
N ARG A 127 8.95 5.45 10.17
CA ARG A 127 8.65 4.88 11.50
C ARG A 127 7.17 4.92 11.81
N THR A 128 6.50 6.02 11.51
CA THR A 128 5.05 6.13 11.68
C THR A 128 4.31 5.13 10.80
N LYS A 129 4.68 5.01 9.52
CA LYS A 129 4.00 4.10 8.59
C LYS A 129 4.26 2.61 8.87
N VAL A 130 5.49 2.25 9.19
CA VAL A 130 5.84 0.85 9.43
C VAL A 130 5.47 0.43 10.86
N GLY A 131 5.74 1.29 11.85
CA GLY A 131 5.50 0.99 13.26
C GLY A 131 4.03 0.96 13.65
N TYR A 132 3.21 1.89 13.14
CA TYR A 132 1.77 1.92 13.41
C TYR A 132 1.06 0.66 12.90
N TRP A 133 1.32 0.25 11.68
CA TRP A 133 0.72 -0.93 11.07
C TRP A 133 1.27 -2.25 11.64
N PHE A 134 2.50 -2.27 12.10
CA PHE A 134 3.09 -3.43 12.78
C PHE A 134 2.44 -3.66 14.15
N ARG A 135 2.19 -2.62 14.93
CA ARG A 135 1.49 -2.72 16.22
C ARG A 135 0.03 -3.15 16.06
N LEU A 136 -0.65 -2.70 15.01
CA LEU A 136 -2.03 -3.11 14.73
C LEU A 136 -2.09 -4.60 14.40
N TYR A 137 -1.13 -5.10 13.61
CA TYR A 137 -1.03 -6.51 13.25
C TYR A 137 -0.84 -7.42 14.48
N LEU A 138 0.05 -7.06 15.40
CA LEU A 138 0.27 -7.83 16.63
C LEU A 138 -0.98 -7.87 17.55
N ARG A 139 -1.85 -6.86 17.48
CA ARG A 139 -3.12 -6.83 18.22
C ARG A 139 -4.22 -7.72 17.60
N THR A 140 -4.14 -7.99 16.31
CA THR A 140 -5.19 -8.74 15.58
C THR A 140 -4.89 -10.25 15.50
N VAL A 141 -3.66 -10.66 15.79
CA VAL A 141 -3.19 -12.06 15.71
C VAL A 141 -2.95 -12.67 17.11
N GLY A 142 -3.08 -11.89 18.16
CA GLY A 142 -3.11 -12.31 19.57
C GLY A 142 -4.52 -12.31 20.12
#